data_f90a5d54ea56ae580bf8ae5fc5af6fb1
#
_entry.id   f90a5d54ea56ae580bf8ae5fc5af6fb1
#
_cell.length_a   1.000
_cell.length_b   1.000
_cell.length_c   1.000
_cell.angle_alpha   90.00
_cell.angle_beta   90.00
_cell.angle_gamma   90.00
#
_symmetry.space_group_name_H-M   'P 1'
#
loop_
_entity.id
_entity.type
_entity.pdbx_description
1 polymer ?
#
loop_
_entity_poly.entity_id
_entity_poly.type
_entity_poly.pdbx_seq_one_letter_code
_entity_poly.pdbx_strand_id
1 'polypeptide(L)'
;MIKFTKNISSVYEVGCGSGVNLYLFQQQKNIERLGGCDYSDTLINMAHKVLHIKDLKCQEADKISTEPKYDMVLADSVFQYFQDTEYGMRVLERMWNKSNKVVVITEIHDETLKTEHLNYRRNCVKNYDEKYEGLDKTFYKKEMFEEFAKKVGATCTIIKPQNELYWNNKYVFDCYLSR
;
A
#
# COMPACT_ATOMS: atom_id res chain seq x y z
N MET A 1 11.35 1.32 5.68
CA MET A 1 10.49 0.40 6.46
C MET A 1 11.07 0.06 7.85
N ILE A 2 12.30 -0.39 8.00
CA ILE A 2 12.89 -0.92 9.26
C ILE A 2 12.80 0.03 10.49
N LYS A 3 12.89 1.35 10.31
CA LYS A 3 12.82 2.30 11.45
C LYS A 3 11.43 2.36 12.12
N PHE A 4 10.37 2.04 11.38
CA PHE A 4 8.98 2.14 11.84
C PHE A 4 8.40 0.80 12.33
N THR A 5 9.17 -0.30 12.20
CA THR A 5 8.73 -1.66 12.56
C THR A 5 9.23 -2.15 13.89
N LYS A 6 9.92 -1.30 14.68
CA LYS A 6 10.30 -1.67 16.05
C LYS A 6 9.04 -1.91 16.88
N ASN A 7 8.99 -3.07 17.54
CA ASN A 7 7.86 -3.50 18.38
C ASN A 7 6.55 -3.83 17.63
N ILE A 8 6.63 -4.24 16.36
CA ILE A 8 5.49 -4.77 15.60
C ILE A 8 5.47 -6.29 15.78
N SER A 9 4.31 -6.82 16.16
CA SER A 9 4.06 -8.27 16.30
C SER A 9 2.95 -8.77 15.36
N SER A 10 2.21 -7.88 14.72
CA SER A 10 1.15 -8.24 13.78
C SER A 10 1.09 -7.30 12.59
N VAL A 11 0.91 -7.88 11.39
CA VAL A 11 0.86 -7.14 10.12
C VAL A 11 -0.36 -7.57 9.32
N TYR A 12 -1.10 -6.60 8.79
CA TYR A 12 -2.16 -6.80 7.81
C TYR A 12 -1.80 -6.07 6.53
N GLU A 13 -1.88 -6.75 5.39
CA GLU A 13 -1.57 -6.15 4.09
C GLU A 13 -2.82 -5.98 3.23
N VAL A 14 -3.07 -4.77 2.77
CA VAL A 14 -4.10 -4.41 1.80
C VAL A 14 -3.49 -4.48 0.40
N GLY A 15 -4.12 -5.25 -0.49
CA GLY A 15 -3.56 -5.56 -1.81
C GLY A 15 -2.37 -6.51 -1.71
N CYS A 16 -2.50 -7.59 -0.92
CA CYS A 16 -1.39 -8.50 -0.64
C CYS A 16 -0.98 -9.38 -1.84
N GLY A 17 -1.75 -9.38 -2.93
CA GLY A 17 -1.48 -10.20 -4.09
C GLY A 17 -1.33 -11.68 -3.75
N SER A 18 -0.27 -12.31 -4.25
CA SER A 18 0.08 -13.70 -3.92
C SER A 18 0.80 -13.88 -2.59
N GLY A 19 0.91 -12.82 -1.78
CA GLY A 19 1.41 -12.86 -0.41
C GLY A 19 2.93 -12.76 -0.25
N VAL A 20 3.65 -12.18 -1.19
CA VAL A 20 5.13 -12.08 -1.15
C VAL A 20 5.62 -11.34 0.10
N ASN A 21 5.04 -10.18 0.40
CA ASN A 21 5.43 -9.42 1.60
C ASN A 21 5.03 -10.16 2.87
N LEU A 22 3.84 -10.77 2.91
CA LEU A 22 3.41 -11.58 4.06
C LEU A 22 4.35 -12.76 4.30
N TYR A 23 4.84 -13.41 3.25
CA TYR A 23 5.85 -14.45 3.37
C TYR A 23 7.15 -13.91 3.99
N LEU A 24 7.63 -12.75 3.56
CA LEU A 24 8.83 -12.12 4.14
C LEU A 24 8.62 -11.74 5.61
N PHE A 25 7.44 -11.26 5.99
CA PHE A 25 7.10 -11.01 7.39
C PHE A 25 7.02 -12.29 8.21
N GLN A 26 6.52 -13.39 7.65
CA GLN A 26 6.47 -14.69 8.32
C GLN A 26 7.86 -15.22 8.72
N GLN A 27 8.92 -14.81 8.00
CA GLN A 27 10.30 -15.18 8.36
C GLN A 27 10.87 -14.35 9.53
N GLN A 28 10.15 -13.31 9.98
CA GLN A 28 10.60 -12.47 11.11
C GLN A 28 10.16 -13.07 12.44
N LYS A 29 11.12 -13.32 13.36
CA LYS A 29 10.86 -13.96 14.66
C LYS A 29 9.87 -13.20 15.57
N ASN A 30 9.75 -11.89 15.38
CA ASN A 30 8.88 -11.04 16.18
C ASN A 30 7.46 -10.89 15.61
N ILE A 31 7.17 -11.45 14.45
CA ILE A 31 5.83 -11.38 13.84
C ILE A 31 5.05 -12.65 14.18
N GLU A 32 3.99 -12.48 14.95
CA GLU A 32 3.18 -13.58 15.49
C GLU A 32 1.86 -13.75 14.71
N ARG A 33 1.37 -12.66 14.11
CA ARG A 33 0.10 -12.67 13.39
C ARG A 33 0.17 -11.91 12.08
N LEU A 34 -0.33 -12.55 11.03
CA LEU A 34 -0.43 -12.01 9.68
C LEU A 34 -1.87 -12.08 9.19
N GLY A 35 -2.23 -11.13 8.35
CA GLY A 35 -3.48 -11.09 7.61
C GLY A 35 -3.34 -10.27 6.35
N GLY A 36 -4.32 -10.33 5.47
CA GLY A 36 -4.31 -9.53 4.26
C GLY A 36 -5.57 -9.69 3.43
N CYS A 37 -5.69 -8.83 2.43
CA CYS A 37 -6.72 -8.95 1.41
C CYS A 37 -6.18 -8.55 0.04
N ASP A 38 -6.81 -9.12 -0.98
CA ASP A 38 -6.68 -8.70 -2.36
C ASP A 38 -8.03 -8.87 -3.06
N TYR A 39 -8.31 -8.09 -4.11
CA TYR A 39 -9.54 -8.24 -4.87
C TYR A 39 -9.51 -9.44 -5.83
N SER A 40 -8.32 -9.95 -6.14
CA SER A 40 -8.09 -11.06 -7.06
C SER A 40 -8.20 -12.41 -6.36
N ASP A 41 -9.27 -13.14 -6.65
CA ASP A 41 -9.45 -14.51 -6.15
C ASP A 41 -8.28 -15.43 -6.54
N THR A 42 -7.78 -15.28 -7.76
CA THR A 42 -6.63 -16.05 -8.26
C THR A 42 -5.39 -15.84 -7.40
N LEU A 43 -5.08 -14.58 -7.05
CA LEU A 43 -3.91 -14.24 -6.23
C LEU A 43 -4.09 -14.71 -4.79
N ILE A 44 -5.27 -14.55 -4.20
CA ILE A 44 -5.57 -15.05 -2.85
C ILE A 44 -5.48 -16.58 -2.80
N ASN A 45 -5.99 -17.28 -3.82
CA ASN A 45 -5.84 -18.73 -3.90
C ASN A 45 -4.38 -19.19 -4.05
N MET A 46 -3.53 -18.41 -4.73
CA MET A 46 -2.09 -18.65 -4.75
C MET A 46 -1.45 -18.42 -3.37
N ALA A 47 -1.81 -17.33 -2.69
CA ALA A 47 -1.33 -17.04 -1.35
C ALA A 47 -1.68 -18.16 -0.35
N HIS A 48 -2.90 -18.69 -0.38
CA HIS A 48 -3.33 -19.81 0.46
C HIS A 48 -2.55 -21.11 0.25
N LYS A 49 -2.00 -21.34 -0.95
CA LYS A 49 -1.16 -22.52 -1.23
C LYS A 49 0.20 -22.46 -0.55
N VAL A 50 0.70 -21.26 -0.30
CA VAL A 50 2.06 -21.02 0.23
C VAL A 50 2.04 -20.59 1.70
N LEU A 51 1.01 -19.83 2.08
CA LEU A 51 0.91 -19.19 3.39
C LEU A 51 -0.21 -19.84 4.22
N HIS A 52 0.11 -20.25 5.43
CA HIS A 52 -0.88 -20.78 6.39
C HIS A 52 -1.47 -19.65 7.25
N ILE A 53 -1.94 -18.58 6.60
CA ILE A 53 -2.52 -17.40 7.24
C ILE A 53 -4.06 -17.53 7.22
N LYS A 54 -4.68 -17.48 8.41
CA LYS A 54 -6.15 -17.62 8.53
C LYS A 54 -6.92 -16.39 8.08
N ASP A 55 -6.38 -15.19 8.26
CA ASP A 55 -7.04 -13.92 7.91
C ASP A 55 -6.57 -13.40 6.54
N LEU A 56 -6.69 -14.25 5.51
CA LEU A 56 -6.55 -13.88 4.11
C LEU A 56 -7.90 -13.87 3.44
N LYS A 57 -8.27 -12.77 2.76
CA LYS A 57 -9.61 -12.61 2.17
C LYS A 57 -9.56 -12.04 0.77
N CYS A 58 -10.34 -12.63 -0.13
CA CYS A 58 -10.67 -12.02 -1.41
C CYS A 58 -11.76 -10.97 -1.19
N GLN A 59 -11.40 -9.68 -1.25
CA GLN A 59 -12.35 -8.56 -1.06
C GLN A 59 -11.76 -7.24 -1.52
N GLU A 60 -12.63 -6.28 -1.78
CA GLU A 60 -12.25 -4.89 -2.06
C GLU A 60 -11.58 -4.24 -0.85
N ALA A 61 -10.59 -3.35 -1.12
CA ALA A 61 -9.79 -2.71 -0.08
C ALA A 61 -10.62 -1.80 0.85
N ASP A 62 -11.68 -1.15 0.36
CA ASP A 62 -12.55 -0.29 1.17
C ASP A 62 -13.57 -1.09 2.02
N LYS A 63 -13.65 -2.42 1.83
CA LYS A 63 -14.55 -3.33 2.57
C LYS A 63 -13.85 -4.09 3.69
N ILE A 64 -12.56 -3.83 3.93
CA ILE A 64 -11.85 -4.51 5.03
C ILE A 64 -12.52 -4.23 6.37
N SER A 65 -12.68 -5.28 7.18
CA SER A 65 -13.11 -5.14 8.57
C SER A 65 -12.04 -4.42 9.38
N THR A 66 -12.44 -3.53 10.27
CA THR A 66 -11.53 -2.85 11.21
C THR A 66 -11.11 -3.76 12.38
N GLU A 67 -11.76 -4.91 12.54
CA GLU A 67 -11.39 -5.94 13.51
C GLU A 67 -11.05 -7.27 12.81
N PRO A 68 -10.14 -8.07 13.40
CA PRO A 68 -9.26 -7.73 14.51
C PRO A 68 -8.25 -6.66 14.10
N LYS A 69 -7.76 -5.87 15.07
CA LYS A 69 -6.72 -4.87 14.82
C LYS A 69 -5.34 -5.50 14.70
N TYR A 70 -4.47 -4.82 13.96
CA TYR A 70 -3.06 -5.20 13.76
C TYR A 70 -2.13 -4.06 14.17
N ASP A 71 -0.91 -4.38 14.60
CA ASP A 71 0.07 -3.34 14.94
C ASP A 71 0.42 -2.48 13.72
N MET A 72 0.62 -3.12 12.58
CA MET A 72 0.89 -2.46 11.30
C MET A 72 -0.16 -2.86 10.26
N VAL A 73 -0.66 -1.88 9.52
CA VAL A 73 -1.45 -2.10 8.30
C VAL A 73 -0.68 -1.51 7.13
N LEU A 74 -0.32 -2.37 6.17
CA LEU A 74 0.51 -2.05 5.02
C LEU A 74 -0.32 -2.02 3.73
N ALA A 75 0.00 -1.11 2.83
CA ALA A 75 -0.36 -1.17 1.41
C ALA A 75 0.89 -0.86 0.59
N ASP A 76 1.42 -1.87 -0.10
CA ASP A 76 2.66 -1.76 -0.87
C ASP A 76 2.35 -1.75 -2.37
N SER A 77 2.64 -0.63 -3.05
CA SER A 77 2.43 -0.49 -4.51
C SER A 77 0.98 -0.70 -4.96
N VAL A 78 -0.01 -0.28 -4.17
CA VAL A 78 -1.45 -0.53 -4.40
C VAL A 78 -2.23 0.74 -4.75
N PHE A 79 -1.94 1.86 -4.10
CA PHE A 79 -2.74 3.08 -4.21
C PHE A 79 -2.86 3.61 -5.64
N GLN A 80 -1.85 3.41 -6.47
CA GLN A 80 -1.89 3.80 -7.89
C GLN A 80 -2.89 3.00 -8.75
N TYR A 81 -3.45 1.92 -8.24
CA TYR A 81 -4.44 1.09 -8.94
C TYR A 81 -5.89 1.36 -8.53
N PHE A 82 -6.10 2.20 -7.52
CA PHE A 82 -7.44 2.58 -7.13
C PHE A 82 -8.07 3.48 -8.19
N GLN A 83 -9.39 3.41 -8.32
CA GLN A 83 -10.15 4.10 -9.37
C GLN A 83 -10.00 5.64 -9.29
N ASP A 84 -9.88 6.18 -8.09
CA ASP A 84 -9.71 7.61 -7.81
C ASP A 84 -9.10 7.85 -6.42
N THR A 85 -8.78 9.12 -6.14
CA THR A 85 -8.21 9.52 -4.85
C THR A 85 -9.20 9.41 -3.70
N GLU A 86 -10.50 9.57 -3.94
CA GLU A 86 -11.54 9.44 -2.90
C GLU A 86 -11.64 8.00 -2.40
N TYR A 87 -11.59 7.04 -3.32
CA TYR A 87 -11.52 5.62 -2.95
C TYR A 87 -10.27 5.34 -2.13
N GLY A 88 -9.11 5.83 -2.56
CA GLY A 88 -7.85 5.68 -1.82
C GLY A 88 -7.93 6.24 -0.40
N MET A 89 -8.57 7.39 -0.22
CA MET A 89 -8.75 7.98 1.12
C MET A 89 -9.75 7.20 1.99
N ARG A 90 -10.80 6.59 1.42
CA ARG A 90 -11.68 5.66 2.16
C ARG A 90 -10.90 4.41 2.61
N VAL A 91 -10.05 3.88 1.75
CA VAL A 91 -9.16 2.75 2.12
C VAL A 91 -8.22 3.16 3.25
N LEU A 92 -7.59 4.34 3.16
CA LEU A 92 -6.71 4.86 4.22
C LEU A 92 -7.44 4.95 5.57
N GLU A 93 -8.68 5.43 5.59
CA GLU A 93 -9.50 5.49 6.82
C GLU A 93 -9.75 4.08 7.40
N ARG A 94 -10.03 3.09 6.54
CA ARG A 94 -10.16 1.69 6.98
C ARG A 94 -8.85 1.13 7.54
N MET A 95 -7.73 1.38 6.85
CA MET A 95 -6.39 0.98 7.30
C MET A 95 -6.06 1.59 8.67
N TRP A 96 -6.31 2.89 8.84
CA TRP A 96 -6.11 3.58 10.12
C TRP A 96 -6.92 2.96 11.24
N ASN A 97 -8.22 2.74 10.99
CA ASN A 97 -9.10 2.14 11.97
C ASN A 97 -8.75 0.68 12.29
N LYS A 98 -8.11 -0.04 11.38
CA LYS A 98 -7.61 -1.42 11.58
C LYS A 98 -6.24 -1.46 12.28
N SER A 99 -5.46 -0.38 12.25
CA SER A 99 -4.12 -0.34 12.86
C SER A 99 -4.16 -0.01 14.36
N ASN A 100 -3.23 -0.59 15.13
CA ASN A 100 -2.97 -0.20 16.53
C ASN A 100 -1.82 0.82 16.65
N LYS A 101 -0.82 0.75 15.76
CA LYS A 101 0.41 1.54 15.89
C LYS A 101 0.75 2.35 14.66
N VAL A 102 0.75 1.72 13.48
CA VAL A 102 1.22 2.38 12.26
C VAL A 102 0.47 1.90 11.01
N VAL A 103 0.17 2.84 10.13
CA VAL A 103 -0.19 2.59 8.74
C VAL A 103 0.99 2.93 7.86
N VAL A 104 1.33 2.05 6.95
CA VAL A 104 2.42 2.21 5.99
C VAL A 104 1.85 2.11 4.58
N ILE A 105 2.13 3.10 3.74
CA ILE A 105 1.76 3.08 2.34
C ILE A 105 3.02 3.39 1.55
N THR A 106 3.42 2.48 0.68
CA THR A 106 4.61 2.62 -0.14
C THR A 106 4.27 2.78 -1.62
N GLU A 107 5.16 3.42 -2.35
CA GLU A 107 5.05 3.64 -3.80
C GLU A 107 3.77 4.40 -4.22
N ILE A 108 3.40 5.44 -3.51
CA ILE A 108 2.29 6.33 -3.88
C ILE A 108 2.76 7.24 -5.01
N HIS A 109 2.06 7.24 -6.14
CA HIS A 109 2.39 8.10 -7.27
C HIS A 109 2.14 9.58 -6.93
N ASP A 110 3.20 10.41 -7.05
CA ASP A 110 3.17 11.85 -6.74
C ASP A 110 2.48 12.63 -7.87
N GLU A 111 1.37 13.30 -7.56
CA GLU A 111 0.61 14.07 -8.54
C GLU A 111 1.43 15.22 -9.15
N THR A 112 2.33 15.82 -8.38
CA THR A 112 3.19 16.92 -8.87
C THR A 112 4.15 16.47 -9.97
N LEU A 113 4.43 15.17 -10.05
CA LEU A 113 5.32 14.54 -11.03
C LEU A 113 4.58 13.76 -12.13
N LYS A 114 3.24 13.82 -12.16
CA LYS A 114 2.38 13.05 -13.08
C LYS A 114 2.80 13.23 -14.55
N THR A 115 2.92 14.48 -15.01
CA THR A 115 3.28 14.77 -16.41
C THR A 115 4.65 14.21 -16.77
N GLU A 116 5.64 14.35 -15.88
CA GLU A 116 6.99 13.85 -16.11
C GLU A 116 7.02 12.31 -16.13
N HIS A 117 6.31 11.68 -15.19
CA HIS A 117 6.16 10.22 -15.15
C HIS A 117 5.54 9.67 -16.44
N LEU A 118 4.43 10.24 -16.90
CA LEU A 118 3.76 9.79 -18.12
C LEU A 118 4.63 9.97 -19.37
N ASN A 119 5.35 11.12 -19.47
CA ASN A 119 6.30 11.36 -20.56
C ASN A 119 7.44 10.34 -20.54
N TYR A 120 8.00 10.04 -19.38
CA TYR A 120 9.02 9.00 -19.24
C TYR A 120 8.49 7.63 -19.71
N ARG A 121 7.28 7.25 -19.30
CA ARG A 121 6.64 5.99 -19.70
C ARG A 121 6.43 5.90 -21.21
N ARG A 122 5.92 6.97 -21.85
CA ARG A 122 5.74 7.04 -23.31
C ARG A 122 7.06 6.91 -24.07
N ASN A 123 8.14 7.46 -23.54
CA ASN A 123 9.47 7.33 -24.15
C ASN A 123 10.07 5.93 -24.01
N CYS A 124 9.78 5.23 -22.91
CA CYS A 124 10.33 3.90 -22.62
C CYS A 124 9.50 2.74 -23.18
N VAL A 125 8.19 2.93 -23.41
CA VAL A 125 7.27 1.86 -23.83
C VAL A 125 6.65 2.23 -25.16
N LYS A 126 6.94 1.43 -26.18
CA LYS A 126 6.33 1.60 -27.51
C LYS A 126 4.81 1.46 -27.42
N ASN A 127 4.08 2.39 -28.06
CA ASN A 127 2.62 2.45 -28.09
C ASN A 127 2.02 2.47 -26.67
N TYR A 128 2.60 3.28 -25.76
CA TYR A 128 2.21 3.30 -24.35
C TYR A 128 0.71 3.59 -24.15
N ASP A 129 0.18 4.63 -24.80
CA ASP A 129 -1.21 5.06 -24.60
C ASP A 129 -2.21 3.99 -25.10
N GLU A 130 -1.94 3.35 -26.22
CA GLU A 130 -2.74 2.23 -26.75
C GLU A 130 -2.67 1.00 -25.82
N LYS A 131 -1.46 0.66 -25.36
CA LYS A 131 -1.21 -0.52 -24.53
C LYS A 131 -1.83 -0.43 -23.14
N TYR A 132 -1.94 0.79 -22.60
CA TYR A 132 -2.46 1.05 -21.25
C TYR A 132 -3.79 1.82 -21.25
N GLU A 133 -4.51 1.81 -22.39
CA GLU A 133 -5.85 2.39 -22.48
C GLU A 133 -6.78 1.78 -21.43
N GLY A 134 -7.45 2.64 -20.64
CA GLY A 134 -8.33 2.21 -19.54
C GLY A 134 -7.61 1.68 -18.29
N LEU A 135 -6.27 1.72 -18.26
CA LEU A 135 -5.45 1.29 -17.12
C LEU A 135 -4.69 2.47 -16.49
N ASP A 136 -5.35 3.61 -16.43
CA ASP A 136 -4.78 4.84 -15.87
C ASP A 136 -4.37 4.64 -14.41
N LYS A 137 -3.22 5.24 -14.07
CA LYS A 137 -2.75 5.25 -12.69
C LYS A 137 -3.31 6.45 -11.94
N THR A 138 -3.66 6.24 -10.68
CA THR A 138 -4.07 7.30 -9.77
C THR A 138 -2.85 7.93 -9.12
N PHE A 139 -2.83 9.25 -9.10
CA PHE A 139 -1.79 10.08 -8.52
C PHE A 139 -2.37 10.85 -7.34
N TYR A 140 -1.55 11.06 -6.31
CA TYR A 140 -1.97 11.66 -5.04
C TYR A 140 -1.15 12.89 -4.70
N LYS A 141 -1.79 13.88 -4.08
CA LYS A 141 -1.11 14.99 -3.40
C LYS A 141 -0.67 14.55 -2.00
N LYS A 142 0.55 14.93 -1.60
CA LYS A 142 1.06 14.62 -0.25
C LYS A 142 0.19 15.25 0.84
N GLU A 143 -0.34 16.43 0.56
CA GLU A 143 -1.22 17.19 1.45
C GLU A 143 -2.46 16.39 1.88
N MET A 144 -2.98 15.49 1.03
CA MET A 144 -4.14 14.64 1.38
C MET A 144 -3.84 13.75 2.60
N PHE A 145 -2.62 13.19 2.67
CA PHE A 145 -2.18 12.34 3.77
C PHE A 145 -1.87 13.15 5.03
N GLU A 146 -1.29 14.33 4.87
CA GLU A 146 -1.01 15.26 5.97
C GLU A 146 -2.31 15.79 6.61
N GLU A 147 -3.31 16.14 5.78
CA GLU A 147 -4.64 16.57 6.25
C GLU A 147 -5.36 15.42 6.97
N PHE A 148 -5.32 14.22 6.40
CA PHE A 148 -5.85 13.04 7.06
C PHE A 148 -5.19 12.81 8.42
N ALA A 149 -3.86 12.89 8.50
CA ALA A 149 -3.12 12.75 9.75
C ALA A 149 -3.56 13.77 10.81
N LYS A 150 -3.69 15.04 10.43
CA LYS A 150 -4.21 16.11 11.31
C LYS A 150 -5.61 15.78 11.81
N LYS A 151 -6.50 15.31 10.93
CA LYS A 151 -7.89 14.93 11.27
C LYS A 151 -7.95 13.84 12.33
N VAL A 152 -7.04 12.86 12.27
CA VAL A 152 -7.06 11.69 13.17
C VAL A 152 -6.05 11.77 14.33
N GLY A 153 -5.30 12.86 14.45
CA GLY A 153 -4.29 13.06 15.48
C GLY A 153 -3.05 12.18 15.31
N ALA A 154 -2.71 11.80 14.06
CA ALA A 154 -1.55 10.99 13.74
C ALA A 154 -0.30 11.83 13.45
N THR A 155 0.87 11.23 13.69
CA THR A 155 2.13 11.74 13.14
C THR A 155 2.28 11.24 11.70
N CYS A 156 2.40 12.16 10.73
CA CYS A 156 2.64 11.84 9.33
C CYS A 156 4.12 12.01 8.99
N THR A 157 4.71 10.98 8.40
CA THR A 157 6.07 11.05 7.85
C THR A 157 6.03 10.63 6.39
N ILE A 158 6.34 11.57 5.50
CA ILE A 158 6.45 11.32 4.07
C ILE A 158 7.92 11.27 3.70
N ILE A 159 8.33 10.19 3.04
CA ILE A 159 9.71 10.02 2.58
C ILE A 159 9.75 9.67 1.10
N LYS A 160 10.85 10.02 0.46
CA LYS A 160 11.16 9.56 -0.88
C LYS A 160 11.87 8.20 -0.78
N PRO A 161 11.44 7.17 -1.53
CA PRO A 161 12.15 5.90 -1.55
C PRO A 161 13.60 6.08 -1.98
N GLN A 162 14.52 5.32 -1.38
CA GLN A 162 15.98 5.49 -1.58
C GLN A 162 16.61 4.35 -2.40
N ASN A 163 15.82 3.57 -3.12
CA ASN A 163 16.37 2.51 -3.96
C ASN A 163 16.81 3.07 -5.32
N GLU A 164 18.07 3.46 -5.46
CA GLU A 164 18.61 4.08 -6.67
C GLU A 164 18.46 3.23 -7.94
N LEU A 165 18.34 1.91 -7.80
CA LEU A 165 18.17 0.99 -8.92
C LEU A 165 16.72 0.88 -9.42
N TYR A 166 15.77 1.42 -8.66
CA TYR A 166 14.36 1.36 -9.02
C TYR A 166 13.93 2.63 -9.77
N TRP A 167 13.68 2.49 -11.07
CA TRP A 167 13.36 3.60 -11.97
C TRP A 167 12.20 4.49 -11.50
N ASN A 168 11.20 3.90 -10.78
CA ASN A 168 10.01 4.61 -10.34
C ASN A 168 10.22 5.49 -9.09
N ASN A 169 11.34 5.32 -8.39
CA ASN A 169 11.65 6.07 -7.15
C ASN A 169 11.49 7.58 -7.28
N LYS A 170 11.80 8.12 -8.46
CA LYS A 170 11.69 9.55 -8.72
C LYS A 170 10.27 10.06 -8.62
N TYR A 171 9.29 9.22 -8.94
CA TYR A 171 7.89 9.58 -9.19
C TYR A 171 6.94 9.18 -8.07
N VAL A 172 7.46 8.59 -7.02
CA VAL A 172 6.68 8.07 -5.90
C VAL A 172 7.16 8.61 -4.56
N PHE A 173 6.32 8.50 -3.56
CA PHE A 173 6.66 8.72 -2.15
C PHE A 173 6.05 7.63 -1.28
N ASP A 174 6.61 7.45 -0.09
CA ASP A 174 6.07 6.58 0.95
C ASP A 174 5.47 7.43 2.07
N CYS A 175 4.37 6.97 2.65
CA CYS A 175 3.68 7.61 3.76
C CYS A 175 3.60 6.67 4.96
N TYR A 176 3.97 7.18 6.12
CA TYR A 176 3.90 6.50 7.41
C TYR A 176 3.04 7.33 8.35
N LEU A 177 1.96 6.75 8.84
CA LEU A 177 1.06 7.36 9.82
C LEU A 177 1.18 6.59 11.13
N SER A 178 1.70 7.23 12.19
CA SER A 178 1.85 6.60 13.51
C SER A 178 0.96 7.27 14.57
N ARG A 179 0.51 6.44 15.53
CA ARG A 179 -0.23 6.89 16.71
C ARG A 179 0.70 7.46 17.76
#